data_7173fac3706c0f3b26f87b5b70a21567
#
_entry.id   7173fac3706c0f3b26f87b5b70a21567
#
_cell.length_a   1.000
_cell.length_b   1.000
_cell.length_c   1.000
_cell.angle_alpha   90.00
_cell.angle_beta   90.00
_cell.angle_gamma   90.00
#
_symmetry.space_group_name_H-M   'P 1'
#
loop_
_entity.id
_entity.type
_entity.pdbx_description
1 polymer ?
#
loop_
_entity_poly.entity_id
_entity_poly.type
_entity_poly.pdbx_seq_one_letter_code
_entity_poly.pdbx_strand_id
1 'polypeptide(L)'
;ISTLSNNYTSCPSWNYHVLAHEVHHAVQLRYGNGTSGTSGNYMYNLWFFEQTATYMENVVFPNSIHLRTMLSNCNVVTPLTHPEHEVGYRFELYPYRSALWHKFLVESLGDSSIVKSMWEDYGLQYNDAQNQISILPIYDQVIQSTTNQGYSLTEAYNDYAKWRYFTGDRSINNEYFHEADVYCESTMYNIENPFTLISNGGGAYFINLPVNENFMLLSENSNNIFVSKLTIDNTGNTSTVNINSEDNNFYFSSNDESNILIVNTKYLNESQNEISF
;
A
#
# COMPACT_ATOMS: atom_id res chain seq x y z
N ILE A 1 33.00 -26.06 5.36
CA ILE A 1 31.67 -26.68 5.16
C ILE A 1 31.36 -27.37 6.49
N SER A 2 30.59 -26.70 7.35
CA SER A 2 30.11 -27.30 8.59
C SER A 2 29.04 -28.34 8.22
N THR A 3 29.22 -29.55 8.70
CA THR A 3 28.24 -30.62 8.62
C THR A 3 26.97 -30.18 9.33
N LEU A 4 25.93 -29.84 8.55
CA LEU A 4 24.57 -29.64 9.05
C LEU A 4 24.14 -30.96 9.70
N SER A 5 23.94 -30.94 11.01
CA SER A 5 23.48 -32.09 11.78
C SER A 5 22.08 -32.51 11.31
N ASN A 6 21.82 -33.80 11.20
CA ASN A 6 20.59 -34.39 10.70
C ASN A 6 19.33 -34.18 11.58
N ASN A 7 19.29 -33.14 12.41
CA ASN A 7 18.13 -32.80 13.25
C ASN A 7 17.24 -31.74 12.59
N TYR A 8 16.80 -32.00 11.34
CA TYR A 8 15.85 -31.14 10.65
C TYR A 8 14.43 -31.11 11.25
N THR A 9 14.15 -31.93 12.24
CA THR A 9 12.82 -32.04 12.86
C THR A 9 12.53 -30.91 13.87
N SER A 10 13.47 -30.00 14.14
CA SER A 10 13.32 -28.91 15.09
C SER A 10 13.65 -27.52 14.56
N CYS A 11 13.66 -27.34 13.25
CA CYS A 11 13.83 -26.00 12.69
C CYS A 11 12.53 -25.22 12.99
N PRO A 12 12.59 -24.12 13.78
CA PRO A 12 11.40 -23.33 14.05
C PRO A 12 10.75 -22.88 12.73
N SER A 13 9.44 -22.92 12.65
CA SER A 13 8.69 -22.55 11.43
C SER A 13 9.00 -21.15 10.93
N TRP A 14 9.43 -20.25 11.80
CA TRP A 14 9.86 -18.90 11.43
C TRP A 14 11.12 -18.87 10.53
N ASN A 15 11.95 -19.90 10.52
CA ASN A 15 13.12 -19.96 9.63
C ASN A 15 12.72 -20.14 8.16
N TYR A 16 11.55 -20.70 7.87
CA TYR A 16 11.12 -20.94 6.49
C TYR A 16 10.75 -19.66 5.77
N HIS A 17 10.07 -18.74 6.44
CA HIS A 17 9.73 -17.46 5.80
C HIS A 17 10.98 -16.59 5.63
N VAL A 18 11.90 -16.55 6.59
CA VAL A 18 13.18 -15.87 6.41
C VAL A 18 13.94 -16.46 5.23
N LEU A 19 14.00 -17.79 5.09
CA LEU A 19 14.65 -18.41 3.94
C LEU A 19 13.95 -18.02 2.61
N ALA A 20 12.62 -18.01 2.56
CA ALA A 20 11.89 -17.57 1.36
C ALA A 20 12.20 -16.11 1.01
N HIS A 21 12.27 -15.25 2.02
CA HIS A 21 12.66 -13.85 1.90
C HIS A 21 14.05 -13.70 1.26
N GLU A 22 15.07 -14.32 1.83
CA GLU A 22 16.45 -14.25 1.34
C GLU A 22 16.63 -14.89 -0.04
N VAL A 23 15.93 -16.00 -0.31
CA VAL A 23 15.93 -16.61 -1.65
C VAL A 23 15.28 -15.66 -2.67
N HIS A 24 14.24 -14.92 -2.28
CA HIS A 24 13.63 -13.94 -3.18
C HIS A 24 14.62 -12.80 -3.49
N HIS A 25 15.40 -12.32 -2.54
CA HIS A 25 16.48 -11.37 -2.83
C HIS A 25 17.46 -11.92 -3.88
N ALA A 26 17.83 -13.19 -3.80
CA ALA A 26 18.66 -13.81 -4.83
C ALA A 26 17.97 -13.84 -6.22
N VAL A 27 16.63 -13.97 -6.28
CA VAL A 27 15.86 -13.86 -7.53
C VAL A 27 15.87 -12.42 -8.03
N GLN A 28 15.66 -11.44 -7.17
CA GLN A 28 15.68 -10.01 -7.50
C GLN A 28 17.00 -9.58 -8.14
N LEU A 29 18.14 -10.14 -7.69
CA LEU A 29 19.46 -9.87 -8.27
C LEU A 29 19.55 -10.20 -9.76
N ARG A 30 18.72 -11.12 -10.27
CA ARG A 30 18.68 -11.46 -11.71
C ARG A 30 18.10 -10.33 -12.56
N TYR A 31 17.32 -9.45 -11.97
CA TYR A 31 16.73 -8.28 -12.64
C TYR A 31 17.63 -7.04 -12.59
N GLY A 32 18.88 -7.19 -12.16
CA GLY A 32 19.88 -6.16 -12.40
C GLY A 32 20.28 -5.32 -11.20
N ASN A 33 19.97 -5.74 -9.99
CA ASN A 33 20.38 -4.92 -8.88
C ASN A 33 21.25 -5.64 -7.87
N GLY A 34 22.44 -5.28 -7.66
CA GLY A 34 23.23 -5.77 -6.57
C GLY A 34 24.68 -6.07 -6.88
N THR A 35 25.09 -5.86 -8.11
CA THR A 35 26.51 -6.10 -8.46
C THR A 35 27.41 -4.92 -8.19
N SER A 36 26.89 -3.74 -7.93
CA SER A 36 27.69 -2.62 -7.47
C SER A 36 27.10 -2.06 -6.19
N GLY A 37 27.69 -2.39 -5.05
CA GLY A 37 27.35 -1.83 -3.74
C GLY A 37 27.49 -0.30 -3.64
N THR A 38 27.67 0.35 -4.77
CA THR A 38 27.71 1.79 -4.98
C THR A 38 26.54 2.27 -5.81
N SER A 39 25.65 1.41 -6.32
CA SER A 39 24.54 1.89 -7.12
C SER A 39 23.46 2.49 -6.25
N GLY A 40 23.23 3.79 -6.38
CA GLY A 40 22.15 4.50 -5.70
C GLY A 40 20.76 3.90 -5.93
N ASN A 41 20.58 3.09 -6.97
CA ASN A 41 19.32 2.41 -7.30
C ASN A 41 18.88 1.41 -6.23
N TYR A 42 19.76 0.59 -5.68
CA TYR A 42 19.38 -0.33 -4.60
C TYR A 42 18.84 0.43 -3.39
N MET A 43 19.59 1.39 -2.91
CA MET A 43 19.16 2.18 -1.75
C MET A 43 17.91 2.99 -2.03
N TYR A 44 17.74 3.44 -3.28
CA TYR A 44 16.55 4.19 -3.69
C TYR A 44 15.30 3.33 -3.67
N ASN A 45 15.39 2.08 -4.11
CA ASN A 45 14.26 1.15 -4.23
C ASN A 45 14.23 0.07 -3.14
N LEU A 46 15.03 0.20 -2.08
CA LEU A 46 15.12 -0.80 -1.01
C LEU A 46 13.73 -1.20 -0.47
N TRP A 47 12.84 -0.24 -0.34
CA TRP A 47 11.47 -0.49 0.10
C TRP A 47 10.72 -1.47 -0.82
N PHE A 48 10.88 -1.39 -2.14
CA PHE A 48 10.27 -2.32 -3.10
C PHE A 48 10.87 -3.72 -2.98
N PHE A 49 12.19 -3.81 -2.77
CA PHE A 49 12.87 -5.08 -2.57
C PHE A 49 12.36 -5.78 -1.33
N GLU A 50 12.29 -5.10 -0.21
CA GLU A 50 11.84 -5.67 1.06
C GLU A 50 10.34 -6.01 1.04
N GLN A 51 9.51 -5.15 0.47
CA GLN A 51 8.08 -5.41 0.33
C GLN A 51 7.79 -6.68 -0.48
N THR A 52 8.42 -6.82 -1.64
CA THR A 52 8.20 -7.98 -2.49
C THR A 52 8.81 -9.25 -1.89
N ALA A 53 9.94 -9.17 -1.20
CA ALA A 53 10.52 -10.32 -0.50
C ALA A 53 9.59 -10.78 0.63
N THR A 54 9.06 -9.86 1.44
CA THR A 54 8.10 -10.18 2.50
C THR A 54 6.78 -10.72 1.96
N TYR A 55 6.26 -10.16 0.86
CA TYR A 55 5.09 -10.71 0.19
C TYR A 55 5.33 -12.17 -0.27
N MET A 56 6.49 -12.45 -0.83
CA MET A 56 6.85 -13.79 -1.31
C MET A 56 7.00 -14.83 -0.20
N GLU A 57 7.25 -14.43 1.04
CA GLU A 57 7.17 -15.34 2.19
C GLU A 57 5.80 -16.03 2.26
N ASN A 58 4.71 -15.26 2.09
CA ASN A 58 3.35 -15.79 2.12
C ASN A 58 2.99 -16.59 0.86
N VAL A 59 3.57 -16.23 -0.29
CA VAL A 59 3.36 -16.99 -1.54
C VAL A 59 4.00 -18.39 -1.46
N VAL A 60 5.23 -18.46 -0.95
CA VAL A 60 5.98 -19.71 -0.81
C VAL A 60 5.48 -20.56 0.36
N PHE A 61 5.09 -19.90 1.44
CA PHE A 61 4.54 -20.54 2.64
C PHE A 61 3.18 -19.92 3.00
N PRO A 62 2.07 -20.38 2.38
CA PRO A 62 0.74 -19.80 2.59
C PRO A 62 0.27 -19.79 4.05
N ASN A 63 0.84 -20.68 4.88
CA ASN A 63 0.58 -20.71 6.31
C ASN A 63 1.55 -19.83 7.14
N SER A 64 2.38 -19.02 6.48
CA SER A 64 3.23 -18.06 7.18
C SER A 64 2.39 -17.02 7.91
N ILE A 65 2.67 -16.84 9.19
CA ILE A 65 2.00 -15.83 10.02
C ILE A 65 2.84 -14.55 10.15
N HIS A 66 3.95 -14.43 9.44
CA HIS A 66 4.90 -13.32 9.67
C HIS A 66 4.29 -11.97 9.34
N LEU A 67 3.82 -11.76 8.10
CA LEU A 67 3.14 -10.52 7.72
C LEU A 67 1.91 -10.26 8.59
N ARG A 68 1.10 -11.29 8.83
CA ARG A 68 -0.06 -11.22 9.71
C ARG A 68 0.33 -10.74 11.11
N THR A 69 1.38 -11.30 11.70
CA THR A 69 1.86 -10.90 13.04
C THR A 69 2.33 -9.44 13.06
N MET A 70 3.00 -8.99 12.01
CA MET A 70 3.42 -7.59 11.89
C MET A 70 2.23 -6.64 11.79
N LEU A 71 1.19 -7.00 11.05
CA LEU A 71 0.01 -6.16 10.80
C LEU A 71 -1.01 -6.20 11.95
N SER A 72 -0.99 -7.23 12.80
CA SER A 72 -1.81 -7.32 14.01
C SER A 72 -1.17 -6.66 15.24
N ASN A 73 0.06 -6.18 15.14
CA ASN A 73 0.70 -5.42 16.22
C ASN A 73 0.41 -3.92 16.08
N CYS A 74 -0.61 -3.45 16.80
CA CYS A 74 -1.08 -2.06 16.73
C CYS A 74 -0.14 -1.04 17.39
N ASN A 75 0.95 -1.48 18.02
CA ASN A 75 1.93 -0.59 18.67
C ASN A 75 3.15 -0.27 17.80
N VAL A 76 3.13 -0.67 16.55
CA VAL A 76 4.25 -0.42 15.61
C VAL A 76 3.77 0.32 14.37
N VAL A 77 4.68 1.02 13.71
CA VAL A 77 4.40 1.76 12.47
C VAL A 77 4.12 0.78 11.33
N THR A 78 2.91 0.77 10.82
CA THR A 78 2.45 -0.06 9.69
C THR A 78 1.57 0.79 8.75
N PRO A 79 1.24 0.31 7.55
CA PRO A 79 0.25 0.98 6.70
C PRO A 79 -1.16 1.12 7.30
N LEU A 80 -1.44 0.44 8.41
CA LEU A 80 -2.71 0.52 9.13
C LEU A 80 -2.64 1.53 10.27
N THR A 81 -1.62 1.45 11.11
CA THR A 81 -1.45 2.37 12.25
C THR A 81 -1.00 3.77 11.83
N HIS A 82 -0.33 3.89 10.69
CA HIS A 82 0.12 5.15 10.08
C HIS A 82 -0.26 5.16 8.59
N PRO A 83 -1.57 5.21 8.29
CA PRO A 83 -2.06 5.11 6.93
C PRO A 83 -1.66 6.30 6.04
N GLU A 84 -1.25 7.42 6.64
CA GLU A 84 -0.77 8.62 5.95
C GLU A 84 0.61 8.43 5.28
N HIS A 85 1.37 7.43 5.69
CA HIS A 85 2.67 7.16 5.06
C HIS A 85 2.52 6.64 3.63
N GLU A 86 3.42 7.08 2.77
CA GLU A 86 3.51 6.57 1.39
C GLU A 86 3.84 5.08 1.34
N VAL A 87 3.46 4.43 0.25
CA VAL A 87 3.79 3.01 0.02
C VAL A 87 5.30 2.78 0.08
N GLY A 88 6.10 3.74 -0.37
CA GLY A 88 7.56 3.70 -0.38
C GLY A 88 8.25 4.23 0.87
N TYR A 89 7.54 4.42 1.99
CA TYR A 89 8.13 4.92 3.23
C TYR A 89 9.24 4.01 3.74
N ARG A 90 10.40 4.58 4.12
CA ARG A 90 11.67 3.83 4.26
C ARG A 90 12.16 3.65 5.68
N PHE A 91 11.47 4.19 6.66
CA PHE A 91 11.95 4.17 8.03
C PHE A 91 11.64 2.86 8.74
N GLU A 92 12.55 2.41 9.59
CA GLU A 92 12.44 1.20 10.41
C GLU A 92 12.10 -0.06 9.60
N LEU A 93 11.16 -0.86 10.11
CA LEU A 93 10.65 -2.07 9.47
C LEU A 93 9.39 -1.82 8.62
N TYR A 94 9.08 -0.56 8.30
CA TYR A 94 7.90 -0.24 7.48
C TYR A 94 7.96 -0.88 6.09
N PRO A 95 9.10 -0.93 5.38
CA PRO A 95 9.18 -1.62 4.09
C PRO A 95 8.66 -3.06 4.14
N TYR A 96 8.98 -3.82 5.19
CA TYR A 96 8.49 -5.19 5.38
C TYR A 96 6.98 -5.23 5.59
N ARG A 97 6.45 -4.34 6.44
CA ARG A 97 5.02 -4.27 6.80
C ARG A 97 4.16 -3.78 5.64
N SER A 98 4.71 -2.93 4.79
CA SER A 98 4.04 -2.44 3.59
C SER A 98 4.00 -3.45 2.42
N ALA A 99 4.45 -4.70 2.63
CA ALA A 99 4.08 -5.85 1.79
C ALA A 99 2.56 -6.03 1.66
N LEU A 100 1.78 -5.43 2.56
CA LEU A 100 0.32 -5.30 2.47
C LEU A 100 -0.14 -4.67 1.14
N TRP A 101 0.65 -3.76 0.55
CA TRP A 101 0.41 -3.20 -0.77
C TRP A 101 0.41 -4.27 -1.87
N HIS A 102 1.40 -5.16 -1.89
CA HIS A 102 1.47 -6.24 -2.87
C HIS A 102 0.35 -7.27 -2.65
N LYS A 103 0.02 -7.56 -1.38
CA LYS A 103 -1.12 -8.40 -1.04
C LYS A 103 -2.42 -7.79 -1.58
N PHE A 104 -2.63 -6.49 -1.40
CA PHE A 104 -3.77 -5.78 -1.99
C PHE A 104 -3.82 -5.92 -3.50
N LEU A 105 -2.72 -5.63 -4.20
CA LEU A 105 -2.69 -5.71 -5.67
C LEU A 105 -3.08 -7.09 -6.17
N VAL A 106 -2.54 -8.14 -5.57
CA VAL A 106 -2.84 -9.51 -5.99
C VAL A 106 -4.27 -9.93 -5.64
N GLU A 107 -4.75 -9.62 -4.44
CA GLU A 107 -6.10 -10.00 -4.01
C GLU A 107 -7.19 -9.19 -4.72
N SER A 108 -6.98 -7.89 -4.95
CA SER A 108 -7.96 -7.02 -5.60
C SER A 108 -8.03 -7.22 -7.12
N LEU A 109 -6.89 -7.44 -7.77
CA LEU A 109 -6.83 -7.61 -9.22
C LEU A 109 -6.95 -9.08 -9.65
N GLY A 110 -6.84 -10.02 -8.71
CA GLY A 110 -6.98 -11.46 -8.96
C GLY A 110 -5.84 -12.06 -9.81
N ASP A 111 -4.71 -11.37 -9.95
CA ASP A 111 -3.57 -11.80 -10.74
C ASP A 111 -2.31 -11.96 -9.89
N SER A 112 -1.95 -13.22 -9.61
CA SER A 112 -0.74 -13.54 -8.87
C SER A 112 0.57 -13.25 -9.62
N SER A 113 0.50 -13.01 -10.95
CA SER A 113 1.69 -12.71 -11.75
C SER A 113 2.10 -11.23 -11.72
N ILE A 114 1.28 -10.35 -11.15
CA ILE A 114 1.51 -8.89 -11.16
C ILE A 114 2.87 -8.51 -10.55
N VAL A 115 3.27 -9.15 -9.44
CA VAL A 115 4.57 -8.89 -8.82
C VAL A 115 5.72 -9.34 -9.71
N LYS A 116 5.56 -10.46 -10.42
CA LYS A 116 6.55 -10.93 -11.40
C LYS A 116 6.69 -9.93 -12.55
N SER A 117 5.56 -9.46 -13.10
CA SER A 117 5.56 -8.48 -14.19
C SER A 117 6.25 -7.17 -13.78
N MET A 118 6.06 -6.70 -12.55
CA MET A 118 6.78 -5.54 -12.01
C MET A 118 8.30 -5.75 -12.00
N TRP A 119 8.77 -6.95 -11.64
CA TRP A 119 10.19 -7.26 -11.67
C TRP A 119 10.75 -7.40 -13.09
N GLU A 120 9.97 -7.96 -14.02
CA GLU A 120 10.36 -8.05 -15.41
C GLU A 120 10.53 -6.66 -16.04
N ASP A 121 9.57 -5.76 -15.83
CA ASP A 121 9.66 -4.38 -16.30
C ASP A 121 10.79 -3.59 -15.62
N TYR A 122 11.00 -3.81 -14.32
CA TYR A 122 12.14 -3.26 -13.60
C TYR A 122 13.47 -3.70 -14.26
N GLY A 123 13.61 -4.98 -14.55
CA GLY A 123 14.81 -5.54 -15.18
C GLY A 123 15.07 -4.99 -16.57
N LEU A 124 14.01 -4.74 -17.37
CA LEU A 124 14.14 -4.12 -18.70
C LEU A 124 14.67 -2.68 -18.61
N GLN A 125 14.18 -1.90 -17.67
CA GLN A 125 14.60 -0.51 -17.46
C GLN A 125 16.01 -0.42 -16.83
N TYR A 126 16.38 -1.41 -16.02
CA TYR A 126 17.68 -1.44 -15.34
C TYR A 126 18.87 -1.54 -16.31
N ASN A 127 18.69 -2.15 -17.47
CA ASN A 127 19.78 -2.28 -18.46
C ASN A 127 20.25 -0.92 -19.02
N ASP A 128 19.52 0.14 -18.78
CA ASP A 128 19.86 1.53 -19.14
C ASP A 128 20.64 2.27 -18.03
N ALA A 129 21.38 1.65 -17.31
CA ALA A 129 22.26 1.69 -16.13
C ALA A 129 22.78 3.04 -15.60
N GLN A 130 22.34 4.19 -16.03
CA GLN A 130 22.83 5.47 -15.49
C GLN A 130 21.78 6.28 -14.70
N ASN A 131 20.51 5.91 -14.74
CA ASN A 131 19.43 6.64 -14.09
C ASN A 131 18.84 5.86 -12.92
N GLN A 132 18.44 6.58 -11.89
CA GLN A 132 17.62 6.00 -10.83
C GLN A 132 16.27 5.58 -11.42
N ILE A 133 15.93 4.28 -11.28
CA ILE A 133 14.66 3.76 -11.77
C ILE A 133 13.59 4.09 -10.73
N SER A 134 12.56 4.79 -11.13
CA SER A 134 11.37 4.96 -10.31
C SER A 134 10.47 3.73 -10.43
N ILE A 135 10.01 3.20 -9.31
CA ILE A 135 9.10 2.05 -9.27
C ILE A 135 7.66 2.45 -9.58
N LEU A 136 7.27 3.68 -9.28
CA LEU A 136 5.87 4.12 -9.44
C LEU A 136 5.38 4.07 -10.89
N PRO A 137 6.14 4.49 -11.91
CA PRO A 137 5.75 4.30 -13.30
C PRO A 137 5.61 2.83 -13.70
N ILE A 138 6.43 1.94 -13.13
CA ILE A 138 6.34 0.50 -13.37
C ILE A 138 5.03 -0.05 -12.77
N TYR A 139 4.69 0.35 -11.56
CA TYR A 139 3.39 0.00 -10.97
C TYR A 139 2.24 0.43 -11.87
N ASP A 140 2.24 1.70 -12.30
CA ASP A 140 1.16 2.24 -13.14
C ASP A 140 1.02 1.46 -14.44
N GLN A 141 2.13 1.21 -15.14
CA GLN A 141 2.16 0.45 -16.39
C GLN A 141 1.66 -0.99 -16.22
N VAL A 142 2.14 -1.69 -15.19
CA VAL A 142 1.76 -3.09 -14.94
C VAL A 142 0.29 -3.19 -14.51
N ILE A 143 -0.18 -2.30 -13.64
CA ILE A 143 -1.58 -2.24 -13.21
C ILE A 143 -2.49 -2.03 -14.42
N GLN A 144 -2.20 -1.04 -15.27
CA GLN A 144 -2.98 -0.75 -16.47
C GLN A 144 -3.02 -1.94 -17.44
N SER A 145 -1.87 -2.60 -17.65
CA SER A 145 -1.80 -3.76 -18.55
C SER A 145 -2.55 -4.98 -18.02
N THR A 146 -2.56 -5.18 -16.71
CA THR A 146 -3.25 -6.32 -16.05
C THR A 146 -4.76 -6.17 -16.12
N THR A 147 -5.28 -4.95 -15.97
CA THR A 147 -6.72 -4.71 -15.85
C THR A 147 -7.45 -4.52 -17.19
N ASN A 148 -6.72 -4.30 -18.29
CA ASN A 148 -7.26 -4.05 -19.65
C ASN A 148 -8.31 -2.91 -19.75
N GLN A 149 -8.46 -2.05 -18.74
CA GLN A 149 -9.56 -1.09 -18.65
C GLN A 149 -9.17 0.31 -18.19
N GLY A 150 -7.88 0.64 -18.21
CA GLY A 150 -7.44 1.97 -17.80
C GLY A 150 -7.52 2.21 -16.28
N TYR A 151 -7.56 1.15 -15.48
CA TYR A 151 -7.38 1.23 -14.04
C TYR A 151 -5.92 1.60 -13.76
N SER A 152 -5.70 2.75 -13.20
CA SER A 152 -4.39 3.34 -12.99
C SER A 152 -3.87 3.13 -11.55
N LEU A 153 -2.62 3.49 -11.32
CA LEU A 153 -2.06 3.52 -9.97
C LEU A 153 -2.84 4.46 -9.04
N THR A 154 -3.45 5.53 -9.57
CA THR A 154 -4.32 6.43 -8.79
C THR A 154 -5.57 5.72 -8.27
N GLU A 155 -6.26 4.97 -9.13
CA GLU A 155 -7.41 4.17 -8.72
C GLU A 155 -7.00 3.08 -7.74
N ALA A 156 -5.86 2.43 -7.99
CA ALA A 156 -5.31 1.43 -7.07
C ALA A 156 -5.01 2.01 -5.68
N TYR A 157 -4.48 3.23 -5.59
CA TYR A 157 -4.27 3.90 -4.30
C TYR A 157 -5.58 4.20 -3.58
N ASN A 158 -6.62 4.62 -4.32
CA ASN A 158 -7.93 4.88 -3.73
C ASN A 158 -8.56 3.60 -3.18
N ASP A 159 -8.52 2.52 -3.96
CA ASP A 159 -9.04 1.23 -3.51
C ASP A 159 -8.19 0.65 -2.36
N TYR A 160 -6.87 0.80 -2.40
CA TYR A 160 -6.00 0.39 -1.29
C TYR A 160 -6.33 1.13 0.02
N ALA A 161 -6.64 2.42 -0.07
CA ALA A 161 -7.11 3.16 1.11
C ALA A 161 -8.41 2.55 1.65
N LYS A 162 -9.39 2.28 0.78
CA LYS A 162 -10.64 1.64 1.16
C LYS A 162 -10.42 0.25 1.80
N TRP A 163 -9.54 -0.57 1.22
CA TRP A 163 -9.22 -1.89 1.77
C TRP A 163 -8.60 -1.80 3.17
N ARG A 164 -7.72 -0.83 3.40
CA ARG A 164 -7.11 -0.59 4.73
C ARG A 164 -8.12 -0.13 5.77
N TYR A 165 -9.17 0.60 5.36
CA TYR A 165 -10.23 0.98 6.28
C TYR A 165 -10.95 -0.25 6.86
N PHE A 166 -11.24 -1.25 6.04
CA PHE A 166 -11.95 -2.47 6.42
C PHE A 166 -11.03 -3.54 7.01
N THR A 167 -10.37 -3.21 8.13
CA THR A 167 -9.52 -4.12 8.91
C THR A 167 -9.93 -4.13 10.38
N GLY A 168 -9.53 -5.16 11.12
CA GLY A 168 -9.92 -5.35 12.52
C GLY A 168 -11.42 -5.55 12.67
N ASP A 169 -12.02 -4.90 13.65
CA ASP A 169 -13.47 -4.99 13.92
C ASP A 169 -14.33 -4.38 12.81
N ARG A 170 -13.73 -3.60 11.89
CA ARG A 170 -14.41 -3.06 10.70
C ARG A 170 -14.36 -3.99 9.50
N SER A 171 -13.73 -5.14 9.61
CA SER A 171 -13.62 -6.09 8.51
C SER A 171 -14.99 -6.59 8.05
N ILE A 172 -15.13 -6.75 6.74
CA ILE A 172 -16.30 -7.34 6.10
C ILE A 172 -15.86 -8.67 5.49
N ASN A 173 -16.49 -9.76 5.93
CA ASN A 173 -16.13 -11.11 5.51
C ASN A 173 -16.09 -11.26 3.98
N ASN A 174 -14.94 -11.68 3.47
CA ASN A 174 -14.68 -11.99 2.06
C ASN A 174 -14.80 -10.82 1.06
N GLU A 175 -14.84 -9.57 1.52
CA GLU A 175 -14.93 -8.41 0.60
C GLU A 175 -13.59 -7.72 0.38
N TYR A 176 -12.69 -7.78 1.38
CA TYR A 176 -11.39 -7.11 1.36
C TYR A 176 -10.25 -8.10 1.64
N PHE A 177 -9.19 -7.71 2.36
CA PHE A 177 -8.10 -8.62 2.67
C PHE A 177 -8.60 -9.92 3.30
N HIS A 178 -8.08 -11.04 2.82
CA HIS A 178 -8.48 -12.36 3.31
C HIS A 178 -8.36 -12.54 4.84
N GLU A 179 -7.43 -11.83 5.48
CA GLU A 179 -7.19 -11.90 6.92
C GLU A 179 -7.48 -10.54 7.60
N ALA A 180 -8.39 -9.74 7.04
CA ALA A 180 -8.67 -8.40 7.52
C ALA A 180 -9.07 -8.34 9.00
N ASP A 181 -9.79 -9.35 9.47
CA ASP A 181 -10.31 -9.47 10.83
C ASP A 181 -9.25 -9.57 11.93
N VAL A 182 -8.05 -10.02 11.58
CA VAL A 182 -6.94 -10.15 12.54
C VAL A 182 -5.92 -9.02 12.47
N TYR A 183 -6.04 -8.12 11.51
CA TYR A 183 -5.18 -6.95 11.39
C TYR A 183 -5.59 -5.84 12.36
N CYS A 184 -4.68 -4.92 12.65
CA CYS A 184 -5.04 -3.69 13.33
C CYS A 184 -6.03 -2.88 12.49
N GLU A 185 -6.91 -2.18 13.14
CA GLU A 185 -7.71 -1.15 12.47
C GLU A 185 -6.83 0.00 12.00
N SER A 186 -7.15 0.53 10.83
CA SER A 186 -6.52 1.77 10.39
C SER A 186 -6.85 2.93 11.32
N THR A 187 -5.84 3.74 11.58
CA THR A 187 -5.97 4.93 12.43
C THR A 187 -7.00 5.89 11.86
N MET A 188 -7.92 6.32 12.71
CA MET A 188 -8.95 7.29 12.40
C MET A 188 -8.58 8.66 12.96
N TYR A 189 -8.92 9.70 12.23
CA TYR A 189 -8.73 11.09 12.63
C TYR A 189 -10.07 11.77 12.89
N ASN A 190 -10.14 12.60 13.92
CA ASN A 190 -11.33 13.37 14.22
C ASN A 190 -11.15 14.82 13.75
N ILE A 191 -12.24 15.42 13.26
CA ILE A 191 -12.24 16.85 12.92
C ILE A 191 -12.43 17.65 14.23
N GLU A 192 -11.34 17.93 14.92
CA GLU A 192 -11.40 18.80 16.12
C GLU A 192 -10.85 20.21 15.86
N ASN A 193 -10.01 20.38 14.84
CA ASN A 193 -9.36 21.66 14.47
C ASN A 193 -8.93 21.63 12.99
N PRO A 194 -8.65 22.78 12.37
CA PRO A 194 -7.95 22.82 11.10
C PRO A 194 -6.63 22.06 11.20
N PHE A 195 -6.47 21.04 10.41
CA PHE A 195 -5.23 20.26 10.34
C PHE A 195 -4.71 20.23 8.92
N THR A 196 -3.39 20.16 8.79
CA THR A 196 -2.76 20.02 7.49
C THR A 196 -2.52 18.55 7.21
N LEU A 197 -3.13 18.03 6.15
CA LEU A 197 -2.88 16.69 5.67
C LEU A 197 -1.68 16.72 4.73
N ILE A 198 -0.63 15.99 5.08
CA ILE A 198 0.52 15.76 4.21
C ILE A 198 0.55 14.27 3.91
N SER A 199 0.15 13.92 2.71
CA SER A 199 0.19 12.53 2.24
C SER A 199 0.99 12.44 0.96
N ASN A 200 1.75 11.37 0.82
CA ASN A 200 2.53 11.03 -0.36
C ASN A 200 2.04 9.70 -0.95
N GLY A 201 2.47 9.35 -2.12
CA GLY A 201 2.14 8.18 -2.93
C GLY A 201 1.50 6.99 -2.22
N GLY A 202 0.18 6.90 -2.22
CA GLY A 202 -0.61 5.83 -1.59
C GLY A 202 -0.88 6.00 -0.10
N GLY A 203 -0.42 7.08 0.54
CA GLY A 203 -0.86 7.44 1.89
C GLY A 203 -2.30 7.92 1.92
N ALA A 204 -3.02 7.68 3.02
CA ALA A 204 -4.41 8.06 3.18
C ALA A 204 -4.73 8.55 4.59
N TYR A 205 -5.76 9.36 4.70
CA TYR A 205 -6.37 9.76 5.96
C TYR A 205 -7.82 9.27 6.01
N PHE A 206 -8.20 8.71 7.15
CA PHE A 206 -9.58 8.30 7.45
C PHE A 206 -10.15 9.23 8.50
N ILE A 207 -11.17 9.98 8.15
CA ILE A 207 -11.70 11.05 8.98
C ILE A 207 -13.16 10.76 9.30
N ASN A 208 -13.48 10.64 10.60
CA ASN A 208 -14.87 10.57 11.05
C ASN A 208 -15.56 11.90 10.81
N LEU A 209 -16.71 11.85 10.13
CA LEU A 209 -17.53 13.03 9.94
C LEU A 209 -18.64 13.08 11.01
N PRO A 210 -18.81 14.18 11.72
CA PRO A 210 -19.99 14.41 12.54
C PRO A 210 -21.26 14.27 11.71
N VAL A 211 -22.36 13.86 12.33
CA VAL A 211 -23.62 13.61 11.63
C VAL A 211 -24.38 14.91 11.30
N ASN A 212 -25.09 14.92 10.18
CA ASN A 212 -25.98 16.01 9.77
C ASN A 212 -25.29 17.39 9.65
N GLU A 213 -24.05 17.40 9.19
CA GLU A 213 -23.26 18.61 9.00
C GLU A 213 -22.77 18.78 7.56
N ASN A 214 -22.41 20.02 7.22
CA ASN A 214 -21.78 20.35 5.95
C ASN A 214 -20.31 20.69 6.18
N PHE A 215 -19.45 20.18 5.31
CA PHE A 215 -18.03 20.31 5.40
C PHE A 215 -17.42 20.88 4.13
N MET A 216 -16.29 21.50 4.30
CA MET A 216 -15.42 21.92 3.21
C MET A 216 -13.97 21.50 3.53
N LEU A 217 -13.37 20.73 2.65
CA LEU A 217 -11.94 20.43 2.68
C LEU A 217 -11.24 21.36 1.69
N LEU A 218 -10.30 22.15 2.19
CA LEU A 218 -9.46 23.03 1.39
C LEU A 218 -8.21 22.27 0.94
N SER A 219 -7.82 22.41 -0.31
CA SER A 219 -6.59 21.85 -0.84
C SER A 219 -5.79 22.93 -1.57
N GLU A 220 -4.48 22.98 -1.32
CA GLU A 220 -3.58 23.84 -2.11
C GLU A 220 -3.52 23.37 -3.58
N ASN A 221 -3.63 22.07 -3.80
CA ASN A 221 -3.69 21.48 -5.14
C ASN A 221 -4.63 20.25 -5.17
N SER A 222 -5.89 20.49 -5.52
CA SER A 222 -6.91 19.43 -5.59
C SER A 222 -6.62 18.38 -6.67
N ASN A 223 -5.79 18.68 -7.66
CA ASN A 223 -5.40 17.71 -8.68
C ASN A 223 -4.54 16.57 -8.10
N ASN A 224 -3.88 16.81 -6.97
CA ASN A 224 -2.96 15.86 -6.35
C ASN A 224 -3.64 14.94 -5.33
N ILE A 225 -4.90 15.19 -5.00
CA ILE A 225 -5.62 14.39 -4.00
C ILE A 225 -6.88 13.77 -4.58
N PHE A 226 -7.23 12.63 -4.00
CA PHE A 226 -8.48 11.93 -4.24
C PHE A 226 -9.28 11.99 -2.94
N VAL A 227 -10.53 12.41 -3.04
CA VAL A 227 -11.42 12.52 -1.89
C VAL A 227 -12.65 11.67 -2.15
N SER A 228 -12.96 10.76 -1.26
CA SER A 228 -14.16 9.97 -1.30
C SER A 228 -14.86 9.93 0.06
N LYS A 229 -16.18 9.88 0.03
CA LYS A 229 -17.01 9.66 1.20
C LYS A 229 -17.48 8.21 1.22
N LEU A 230 -17.12 7.47 2.24
CA LEU A 230 -17.65 6.16 2.57
C LEU A 230 -18.81 6.34 3.54
N THR A 231 -19.96 5.81 3.20
CA THR A 231 -21.14 5.76 4.07
C THR A 231 -21.42 4.31 4.45
N ILE A 232 -21.66 4.08 5.74
CA ILE A 232 -22.05 2.78 6.28
C ILE A 232 -23.46 2.95 6.86
N ASP A 233 -24.43 2.29 6.26
CA ASP A 233 -25.82 2.35 6.71
C ASP A 233 -26.06 1.54 7.99
N ASN A 234 -27.25 1.71 8.58
CA ASN A 234 -27.62 1.02 9.82
C ASN A 234 -27.70 -0.52 9.69
N THR A 235 -27.60 -1.05 8.48
CA THR A 235 -27.59 -2.50 8.20
C THR A 235 -26.20 -3.02 7.92
N GLY A 236 -25.17 -2.13 7.90
CA GLY A 236 -23.79 -2.44 7.60
C GLY A 236 -23.44 -2.41 6.11
N ASN A 237 -24.37 -2.03 5.22
CA ASN A 237 -24.04 -1.88 3.82
C ASN A 237 -23.17 -0.65 3.60
N THR A 238 -22.22 -0.76 2.69
CA THR A 238 -21.29 0.30 2.37
C THR A 238 -21.55 0.92 1.02
N SER A 239 -21.43 2.23 0.91
CA SER A 239 -21.40 2.95 -0.35
C SER A 239 -20.27 3.96 -0.38
N THR A 240 -19.66 4.15 -1.54
CA THR A 240 -18.55 5.11 -1.70
C THR A 240 -18.90 6.08 -2.83
N VAL A 241 -18.74 7.37 -2.56
CA VAL A 241 -18.95 8.44 -3.53
C VAL A 241 -17.68 9.27 -3.62
N ASN A 242 -17.17 9.40 -4.85
CA ASN A 242 -16.05 10.31 -5.12
C ASN A 242 -16.53 11.75 -5.09
N ILE A 243 -15.77 12.61 -4.44
CA ILE A 243 -16.09 14.03 -4.30
C ILE A 243 -15.16 14.81 -5.24
N ASN A 244 -15.75 15.51 -6.19
CA ASN A 244 -14.99 16.36 -7.09
C ASN A 244 -14.71 17.72 -6.45
N SER A 245 -13.55 18.29 -6.78
CA SER A 245 -13.19 19.64 -6.32
C SER A 245 -13.85 20.71 -7.18
N GLU A 246 -14.23 21.83 -6.54
CA GLU A 246 -14.60 23.09 -7.17
C GLU A 246 -13.66 24.17 -6.63
N ASP A 247 -12.91 24.83 -7.50
CA ASP A 247 -11.92 25.85 -7.12
C ASP A 247 -10.95 25.40 -5.99
N ASN A 248 -10.41 24.19 -6.12
CA ASN A 248 -9.58 23.53 -5.11
C ASN A 248 -10.27 23.20 -3.77
N ASN A 249 -11.58 23.29 -3.71
CA ASN A 249 -12.35 22.95 -2.52
C ASN A 249 -13.19 21.69 -2.77
N PHE A 250 -13.36 20.87 -1.75
CA PHE A 250 -14.24 19.73 -1.77
C PHE A 250 -15.38 19.98 -0.81
N TYR A 251 -16.62 19.98 -1.33
CA TYR A 251 -17.83 20.22 -0.56
C TYR A 251 -18.58 18.90 -0.38
N PHE A 252 -18.97 18.61 0.85
CA PHE A 252 -19.72 17.40 1.17
C PHE A 252 -20.57 17.59 2.42
N SER A 253 -21.60 16.78 2.53
CA SER A 253 -22.47 16.71 3.70
C SER A 253 -22.47 15.30 4.29
N SER A 254 -22.62 15.20 5.59
CA SER A 254 -22.95 13.96 6.29
C SER A 254 -24.46 13.89 6.54
N ASN A 255 -24.95 12.68 6.72
CA ASN A 255 -26.31 12.37 7.15
C ASN A 255 -26.28 11.72 8.55
N ASP A 256 -27.36 11.13 8.99
CA ASP A 256 -27.48 10.39 10.26
C ASP A 256 -26.83 8.99 10.25
N GLU A 257 -26.23 8.58 9.14
CA GLU A 257 -25.44 7.36 9.02
C GLU A 257 -23.97 7.61 9.41
N SER A 258 -23.21 6.54 9.55
CA SER A 258 -21.77 6.66 9.74
C SER A 258 -21.09 7.08 8.44
N ASN A 259 -20.45 8.23 8.45
CA ASN A 259 -19.76 8.79 7.28
C ASN A 259 -18.27 8.95 7.57
N ILE A 260 -17.46 8.39 6.69
CA ILE A 260 -16.00 8.44 6.75
C ILE A 260 -15.51 9.17 5.49
N LEU A 261 -14.72 10.21 5.68
CA LEU A 261 -13.99 10.83 4.58
C LEU A 261 -12.66 10.09 4.41
N ILE A 262 -12.39 9.64 3.21
CA ILE A 262 -11.11 9.08 2.81
C ILE A 262 -10.42 10.10 1.92
N VAL A 263 -9.27 10.58 2.36
CA VAL A 263 -8.42 11.50 1.60
C VAL A 263 -7.11 10.81 1.32
N ASN A 264 -6.78 10.61 0.06
CA ASN A 264 -5.53 10.00 -0.36
C ASN A 264 -4.90 10.75 -1.54
N THR A 265 -3.60 10.54 -1.74
CA THR A 265 -2.88 11.17 -2.85
C THR A 265 -3.09 10.42 -4.15
N LYS A 266 -3.20 11.18 -5.25
CA LYS A 266 -3.13 10.63 -6.60
C LYS A 266 -1.68 10.31 -6.97
N TYR A 267 -1.50 9.33 -7.82
CA TYR A 267 -0.25 9.16 -8.52
C TYR A 267 -0.14 10.23 -9.61
N LEU A 268 0.90 11.02 -9.54
CA LEU A 268 1.26 11.99 -10.58
C LEU A 268 2.52 11.48 -11.26
N ASN A 269 2.45 11.28 -12.57
CA ASN A 269 3.64 10.91 -13.34
C ASN A 269 4.66 12.05 -13.25
N GLU A 270 5.91 11.74 -12.92
CA GLU A 270 6.98 12.74 -12.69
C GLU A 270 7.18 13.73 -13.86
N SER A 271 6.76 13.36 -15.06
CA SER A 271 6.73 14.27 -16.21
C SER A 271 5.74 15.45 -16.06
N GLN A 272 4.88 15.44 -15.05
CA GLN A 272 3.92 16.50 -14.71
C GLN A 272 4.26 17.20 -13.38
N ASN A 273 5.29 16.76 -12.68
CA ASN A 273 5.68 17.25 -11.37
C ASN A 273 6.82 18.28 -11.46
N GLU A 274 6.67 19.39 -12.17
CA GLU A 274 7.30 20.63 -11.74
C GLU A 274 6.48 21.21 -10.58
N ILE A 275 6.58 20.61 -9.41
CA ILE A 275 6.15 21.26 -8.17
C ILE A 275 7.37 22.00 -7.65
N SER A 276 7.43 23.29 -7.93
CA SER A 276 8.26 24.22 -7.16
C SER A 276 7.75 24.23 -5.73
N PHE A 277 8.58 23.74 -4.81
CA PHE A 277 8.43 23.98 -3.38
C PHE A 277 8.75 25.43 -3.05
#